data_32bda5ff1b6d8f1099a6b71d5158d3a5
#
_entry.id   32bda5ff1b6d8f1099a6b71d5158d3a5
#
_cell.length_a   1.000
_cell.length_b   1.000
_cell.length_c   1.000
_cell.angle_alpha   90.00
_cell.angle_beta   90.00
_cell.angle_gamma   90.00
#
_symmetry.space_group_name_H-M   'P 1'
#
loop_
_entity.id
_entity.type
_entity.pdbx_description
1 polymer ?
#
loop_
_entity_poly.entity_id
_entity_poly.type
_entity_poly.pdbx_seq_one_letter_code
_entity_poly.pdbx_strand_id
1 'polypeptide(L)'
;MHFTDFKNYLLKIKDYKLPGHDYLLKIAPPARIKHLKNNIIPKDSKTASVLMLFYPDSNNETRLVLMLRNKYKGVHSNQISLPGGKVDRLDKSLKDTALRETYEEIGLHRDDIEIVGELSSVYIPPSNFNVFPFVGYTSKTPKFVPDSKEVSLILSRVF
;
A
#
# COMPACT_ATOMS: atom_id res chain seq x y z
N MET A 1 4.42 -12.09 -15.46
CA MET A 1 5.49 -11.23 -16.05
C MET A 1 6.77 -11.44 -15.30
N HIS A 2 7.89 -11.63 -15.99
CA HIS A 2 9.21 -11.72 -15.34
C HIS A 2 9.53 -10.44 -14.57
N PHE A 3 10.05 -10.60 -13.36
CA PHE A 3 10.30 -9.48 -12.47
C PHE A 3 11.30 -8.46 -13.02
N THR A 4 12.30 -8.92 -13.77
CA THR A 4 13.27 -8.04 -14.41
C THR A 4 12.60 -7.07 -15.38
N ASP A 5 11.68 -7.56 -16.21
CA ASP A 5 10.94 -6.74 -17.18
C ASP A 5 9.99 -5.78 -16.45
N PHE A 6 9.26 -6.30 -15.45
CA PHE A 6 8.37 -5.51 -14.61
C PHE A 6 9.13 -4.37 -13.91
N LYS A 7 10.29 -4.65 -13.32
CA LYS A 7 11.13 -3.65 -12.67
C LYS A 7 11.50 -2.51 -13.60
N ASN A 8 11.85 -2.80 -14.86
CA ASN A 8 12.17 -1.79 -15.85
C ASN A 8 10.96 -0.87 -16.17
N TYR A 9 9.76 -1.42 -16.19
CA TYR A 9 8.53 -0.61 -16.32
C TYR A 9 8.24 0.18 -15.04
N LEU A 10 8.40 -0.45 -13.89
CA LEU A 10 8.13 0.16 -12.60
C LEU A 10 9.00 1.40 -12.36
N LEU A 11 10.29 1.33 -12.70
CA LEU A 11 11.23 2.45 -12.53
C LEU A 11 10.85 3.70 -13.37
N LYS A 12 10.05 3.53 -14.42
CA LYS A 12 9.54 4.62 -15.24
C LYS A 12 8.30 5.32 -14.64
N ILE A 13 7.71 4.76 -13.58
CA ILE A 13 6.45 5.29 -13.02
C ILE A 13 6.58 6.74 -12.55
N LYS A 14 7.76 7.12 -12.05
CA LYS A 14 8.08 8.48 -11.61
C LYS A 14 8.08 9.51 -12.75
N ASP A 15 8.23 9.04 -13.99
CA ASP A 15 8.26 9.90 -15.19
C ASP A 15 6.86 10.13 -15.74
N TYR A 16 5.84 9.39 -15.24
CA TYR A 16 4.47 9.53 -15.67
C TYR A 16 3.71 10.51 -14.78
N LYS A 17 2.95 11.38 -15.42
CA LYS A 17 1.94 12.17 -14.70
C LYS A 17 0.84 11.24 -14.22
N LEU A 18 0.72 11.09 -12.90
CA LEU A 18 -0.35 10.29 -12.32
C LEU A 18 -1.72 10.89 -12.68
N PRO A 19 -2.71 10.04 -13.02
CA PRO A 19 -4.04 10.50 -13.42
C PRO A 19 -4.84 11.20 -12.33
N GLY A 20 -4.37 11.08 -11.07
CA GLY A 20 -4.92 11.78 -9.95
C GLY A 20 -6.36 11.41 -9.60
N HIS A 21 -7.01 12.34 -8.93
CA HIS A 21 -8.37 12.16 -8.39
C HIS A 21 -9.43 11.89 -9.48
N ASP A 22 -9.31 12.50 -10.64
CA ASP A 22 -10.28 12.33 -11.74
C ASP A 22 -10.39 10.89 -12.23
N TYR A 23 -9.30 10.14 -12.16
CA TYR A 23 -9.34 8.72 -12.51
C TYR A 23 -10.09 7.88 -11.47
N LEU A 24 -9.99 8.24 -10.20
CA LEU A 24 -10.75 7.57 -9.14
C LEU A 24 -12.26 7.68 -9.35
N LEU A 25 -12.74 8.79 -9.91
CA LEU A 25 -14.16 8.97 -10.25
C LEU A 25 -14.65 7.97 -11.30
N LYS A 26 -13.77 7.53 -12.22
CA LYS A 26 -14.14 6.57 -13.29
C LYS A 26 -14.28 5.14 -12.78
N ILE A 27 -13.55 4.77 -11.73
CA ILE A 27 -13.49 3.39 -11.22
C ILE A 27 -14.20 3.21 -9.88
N ALA A 28 -14.66 4.30 -9.26
CA ALA A 28 -15.29 4.24 -7.94
C ALA A 28 -16.70 3.65 -8.02
N PRO A 29 -17.11 2.86 -7.02
CA PRO A 29 -18.49 2.44 -6.88
C PRO A 29 -19.44 3.65 -6.81
N PRO A 30 -20.68 3.57 -7.36
CA PRO A 30 -21.61 4.70 -7.41
C PRO A 30 -21.83 5.39 -6.07
N ALA A 31 -21.89 4.63 -4.98
CA ALA A 31 -22.07 5.15 -3.62
C ALA A 31 -20.89 6.06 -3.16
N ARG A 32 -19.70 5.89 -3.73
CA ARG A 32 -18.52 6.71 -3.41
C ARG A 32 -18.35 7.93 -4.30
N ILE A 33 -18.94 7.94 -5.49
CA ILE A 33 -18.80 9.03 -6.47
C ILE A 33 -19.18 10.38 -5.88
N LYS A 34 -20.27 10.43 -5.10
CA LYS A 34 -20.74 11.68 -4.45
C LYS A 34 -19.69 12.27 -3.51
N HIS A 35 -19.01 11.44 -2.73
CA HIS A 35 -17.94 11.88 -1.81
C HIS A 35 -16.67 12.29 -2.58
N LEU A 36 -16.33 11.54 -3.63
CA LEU A 36 -15.16 11.82 -4.44
C LEU A 36 -15.32 13.09 -5.28
N LYS A 37 -16.50 13.37 -5.82
CA LYS A 37 -16.75 14.59 -6.62
C LYS A 37 -16.49 15.88 -5.85
N ASN A 38 -16.78 15.89 -4.56
CA ASN A 38 -16.56 17.08 -3.74
C ASN A 38 -15.09 17.26 -3.35
N ASN A 39 -14.25 16.26 -3.53
CA ASN A 39 -12.82 16.23 -3.17
C ASN A 39 -12.49 16.86 -1.82
N ILE A 40 -13.45 16.79 -0.88
CA ILE A 40 -13.30 17.38 0.45
C ILE A 40 -12.74 16.33 1.38
N ILE A 41 -11.47 16.49 1.72
CA ILE A 41 -10.84 15.75 2.80
C ILE A 41 -11.13 16.50 4.10
N PRO A 42 -11.83 15.89 5.08
CA PRO A 42 -12.10 16.55 6.35
C PRO A 42 -10.80 16.98 7.05
N LYS A 43 -10.82 18.14 7.69
CA LYS A 43 -9.64 18.68 8.41
C LYS A 43 -9.19 17.79 9.57
N ASP A 44 -10.11 17.02 10.14
CA ASP A 44 -9.89 16.06 11.22
C ASP A 44 -9.57 14.65 10.70
N SER A 45 -9.37 14.48 9.38
CA SER A 45 -8.98 13.19 8.82
C SER A 45 -7.62 12.75 9.35
N LYS A 46 -7.54 11.45 9.65
CA LYS A 46 -6.29 10.81 10.05
C LYS A 46 -5.43 10.55 8.81
N THR A 47 -4.12 10.56 8.98
CA THR A 47 -3.18 10.25 7.92
C THR A 47 -2.65 8.84 8.07
N ALA A 48 -2.61 8.10 6.97
CA ALA A 48 -2.02 6.78 6.89
C ALA A 48 -1.17 6.64 5.64
N SER A 49 -0.26 5.68 5.66
CA SER A 49 0.57 5.35 4.50
C SER A 49 0.61 3.85 4.28
N VAL A 50 0.60 3.41 3.03
CA VAL A 50 0.63 1.99 2.65
C VAL A 50 1.68 1.75 1.58
N LEU A 51 2.15 0.51 1.48
CA LEU A 51 3.15 0.12 0.50
C LEU A 51 2.61 -0.93 -0.47
N MET A 52 2.55 -0.59 -1.75
CA MET A 52 2.38 -1.53 -2.85
C MET A 52 3.74 -2.14 -3.16
N LEU A 53 4.02 -3.30 -2.56
CA LEU A 53 5.32 -3.95 -2.58
C LEU A 53 5.34 -5.11 -3.57
N PHE A 54 6.27 -5.02 -4.53
CA PHE A 54 6.51 -6.06 -5.51
C PHE A 54 7.80 -6.82 -5.23
N TYR A 55 7.84 -8.11 -5.60
CA TYR A 55 9.01 -8.95 -5.43
C TYR A 55 9.03 -10.09 -6.45
N PRO A 56 10.22 -10.67 -6.76
CA PRO A 56 10.32 -11.91 -7.54
C PRO A 56 10.02 -13.13 -6.68
N ASP A 57 9.27 -14.08 -7.19
CA ASP A 57 9.23 -15.41 -6.59
C ASP A 57 10.44 -16.27 -7.04
N SER A 58 10.46 -17.55 -6.64
CA SER A 58 11.54 -18.49 -7.00
C SER A 58 11.71 -18.71 -8.51
N ASN A 59 10.69 -18.41 -9.29
CA ASN A 59 10.70 -18.55 -10.76
C ASN A 59 10.93 -17.19 -11.45
N ASN A 60 11.32 -16.16 -10.69
CA ASN A 60 11.44 -14.78 -11.16
C ASN A 60 10.12 -14.19 -11.71
N GLU A 61 8.98 -14.71 -11.26
CA GLU A 61 7.67 -14.14 -11.56
C GLU A 61 7.35 -12.99 -10.60
N THR A 62 6.78 -11.92 -11.14
CA THR A 62 6.41 -10.76 -10.33
C THR A 62 5.24 -11.08 -9.41
N ARG A 63 5.41 -10.79 -8.13
CA ARG A 63 4.40 -10.94 -7.09
C ARG A 63 4.12 -9.61 -6.41
N LEU A 64 2.85 -9.37 -6.05
CA LEU A 64 2.40 -8.27 -5.20
C LEU A 64 2.08 -8.83 -3.81
N VAL A 65 2.60 -8.17 -2.78
CA VAL A 65 2.27 -8.48 -1.39
C VAL A 65 0.90 -7.93 -1.03
N LEU A 66 0.06 -8.79 -0.50
CA LEU A 66 -1.19 -8.45 0.16
C LEU A 66 -1.24 -9.17 1.51
N MET A 67 -2.01 -8.65 2.43
CA MET A 67 -2.23 -9.29 3.72
C MET A 67 -3.70 -9.34 4.08
N LEU A 68 -4.10 -10.38 4.79
CA LEU A 68 -5.40 -10.49 5.43
C LEU A 68 -5.27 -10.02 6.88
N ARG A 69 -5.94 -8.93 7.22
CA ARG A 69 -5.97 -8.41 8.60
C ARG A 69 -6.72 -9.35 9.53
N ASN A 70 -6.27 -9.42 10.77
CA ASN A 70 -6.97 -10.20 11.79
C ASN A 70 -8.41 -9.71 12.03
N LYS A 71 -9.22 -10.58 12.61
CA LYS A 71 -10.56 -10.21 13.08
C LYS A 71 -10.45 -9.38 14.37
N TYR A 72 -10.97 -8.15 14.32
CA TYR A 72 -11.05 -7.26 15.47
C TYR A 72 -12.31 -6.37 15.36
N LYS A 73 -12.63 -5.61 16.41
CA LYS A 73 -13.72 -4.64 16.38
C LYS A 73 -13.27 -3.36 15.66
N GLY A 74 -13.44 -3.29 14.34
CA GLY A 74 -13.04 -2.13 13.55
C GLY A 74 -13.42 -2.25 12.07
N VAL A 75 -13.34 -1.13 11.36
CA VAL A 75 -13.84 -0.97 9.98
C VAL A 75 -13.10 -1.87 8.97
N HIS A 76 -11.82 -2.16 9.22
CA HIS A 76 -10.97 -2.94 8.31
C HIS A 76 -10.72 -4.37 8.79
N SER A 77 -11.54 -4.85 9.72
CA SER A 77 -11.46 -6.21 10.25
C SER A 77 -11.67 -7.25 9.14
N ASN A 78 -10.79 -8.26 9.10
CA ASN A 78 -10.87 -9.38 8.16
C ASN A 78 -10.88 -8.93 6.67
N GLN A 79 -10.21 -7.84 6.34
CA GLN A 79 -10.08 -7.33 4.98
C GLN A 79 -8.69 -7.61 4.43
N ILE A 80 -8.63 -7.79 3.10
CA ILE A 80 -7.35 -7.81 2.36
C ILE A 80 -6.89 -6.37 2.18
N SER A 81 -5.63 -6.12 2.50
CA SER A 81 -5.00 -4.81 2.39
C SER A 81 -3.55 -4.91 1.91
N LEU A 82 -3.01 -3.79 1.47
CA LEU A 82 -1.57 -3.57 1.40
C LEU A 82 -1.01 -3.43 2.83
N PRO A 83 0.26 -3.78 3.09
CA PRO A 83 0.92 -3.43 4.34
C PRO A 83 0.96 -1.92 4.52
N GLY A 84 0.73 -1.46 5.75
CA GLY A 84 0.71 -0.05 6.07
C GLY A 84 -0.29 0.33 7.16
N GLY A 85 -0.15 1.55 7.68
CA GLY A 85 -0.95 2.00 8.80
C GLY A 85 -0.89 3.51 9.04
N LYS A 86 -1.26 3.89 10.25
CA LYS A 86 -1.35 5.28 10.67
C LYS A 86 0.04 5.89 10.89
N VAL A 87 0.19 7.16 10.53
CA VAL A 87 1.39 7.94 10.86
C VAL A 87 1.60 7.99 12.37
N ASP A 88 2.80 7.65 12.80
CA ASP A 88 3.27 7.83 14.18
C ASP A 88 4.06 9.15 14.31
N ARG A 89 4.17 9.65 15.55
CA ARG A 89 4.91 10.90 15.84
C ARG A 89 6.41 10.80 15.57
N LEU A 90 6.94 9.60 15.57
CA LEU A 90 8.36 9.33 15.33
C LEU A 90 8.69 9.15 13.85
N ASP A 91 7.69 9.01 13.00
CA ASP A 91 7.88 8.91 11.56
C ASP A 91 8.37 10.24 10.98
N LYS A 92 9.50 10.21 10.28
CA LYS A 92 10.10 11.42 9.66
C LYS A 92 9.38 11.82 8.37
N SER A 93 8.66 10.90 7.75
CA SER A 93 7.93 11.09 6.51
C SER A 93 6.85 10.03 6.32
N LEU A 94 5.92 10.25 5.38
CA LEU A 94 4.93 9.26 4.99
C LEU A 94 5.56 7.98 4.43
N LYS A 95 6.70 8.11 3.76
CA LYS A 95 7.50 6.97 3.32
C LYS A 95 8.02 6.15 4.51
N ASP A 96 8.49 6.82 5.56
CA ASP A 96 8.94 6.12 6.77
C ASP A 96 7.80 5.37 7.45
N THR A 97 6.59 5.95 7.49
CA THR A 97 5.39 5.26 7.97
C THR A 97 5.15 3.96 7.19
N ALA A 98 5.13 4.04 5.85
CA ALA A 98 4.89 2.86 5.02
C ALA A 98 5.93 1.76 5.24
N LEU A 99 7.21 2.13 5.38
CA LEU A 99 8.30 1.19 5.61
C LEU A 99 8.28 0.60 7.03
N ARG A 100 7.98 1.40 8.07
CA ARG A 100 7.86 0.94 9.45
C ARG A 100 6.72 -0.06 9.59
N GLU A 101 5.54 0.30 9.13
CA GLU A 101 4.37 -0.57 9.17
C GLU A 101 4.59 -1.88 8.39
N THR A 102 5.25 -1.80 7.23
CA THR A 102 5.63 -3.00 6.46
C THR A 102 6.54 -3.91 7.27
N TYR A 103 7.51 -3.36 8.00
CA TYR A 103 8.37 -4.14 8.88
C TYR A 103 7.58 -4.76 10.05
N GLU A 104 6.75 -3.98 10.72
CA GLU A 104 5.94 -4.41 11.86
C GLU A 104 4.94 -5.51 11.47
N GLU A 105 4.23 -5.35 10.34
CA GLU A 105 3.18 -6.28 9.91
C GLU A 105 3.71 -7.55 9.23
N ILE A 106 4.76 -7.47 8.41
CA ILE A 106 5.23 -8.59 7.59
C ILE A 106 6.72 -8.94 7.74
N GLY A 107 7.45 -8.24 8.62
CA GLY A 107 8.83 -8.54 8.98
C GLY A 107 9.88 -8.21 7.92
N LEU A 108 9.55 -7.44 6.88
CA LEU A 108 10.51 -7.08 5.85
C LEU A 108 11.22 -5.76 6.18
N HIS A 109 12.56 -5.84 6.31
CA HIS A 109 13.36 -4.69 6.70
C HIS A 109 13.40 -3.62 5.62
N ARG A 110 13.40 -2.35 6.05
CA ARG A 110 13.42 -1.19 5.16
C ARG A 110 14.59 -1.15 4.18
N ASP A 111 15.75 -1.69 4.56
CA ASP A 111 16.95 -1.71 3.73
C ASP A 111 16.86 -2.71 2.57
N ASP A 112 15.90 -3.65 2.64
CA ASP A 112 15.60 -4.58 1.56
C ASP A 112 14.58 -4.03 0.56
N ILE A 113 14.04 -2.81 0.80
CA ILE A 113 12.96 -2.21 0.02
C ILE A 113 13.45 -0.96 -0.70
N GLU A 114 13.32 -0.95 -2.01
CA GLU A 114 13.51 0.24 -2.85
C GLU A 114 12.16 0.91 -3.13
N ILE A 115 11.96 2.14 -2.65
CA ILE A 115 10.78 2.95 -2.97
C ILE A 115 11.00 3.62 -4.32
N VAL A 116 10.07 3.41 -5.24
CA VAL A 116 10.08 3.96 -6.59
C VAL A 116 9.36 5.29 -6.67
N GLY A 117 8.22 5.43 -5.97
CA GLY A 117 7.44 6.65 -6.01
C GLY A 117 6.20 6.59 -5.12
N GLU A 118 5.47 7.69 -5.13
CA GLU A 118 4.19 7.87 -4.44
C GLU A 118 3.07 7.90 -5.47
N LEU A 119 1.93 7.29 -5.14
CA LEU A 119 0.70 7.38 -5.93
C LEU A 119 -0.22 8.46 -5.36
N SER A 120 -1.28 8.78 -6.10
CA SER A 120 -2.29 9.73 -5.64
C SER A 120 -2.94 9.26 -4.33
N SER A 121 -3.06 10.17 -3.37
CA SER A 121 -3.71 9.85 -2.10
C SER A 121 -5.19 9.55 -2.26
N VAL A 122 -5.73 8.74 -1.35
CA VAL A 122 -7.13 8.32 -1.36
C VAL A 122 -7.75 8.53 0.01
N TYR A 123 -8.81 9.34 0.07
CA TYR A 123 -9.60 9.47 1.29
C TYR A 123 -10.58 8.31 1.43
N ILE A 124 -10.63 7.68 2.62
CA ILE A 124 -11.49 6.56 2.96
C ILE A 124 -12.50 6.98 4.04
N PRO A 125 -13.72 7.42 3.65
CA PRO A 125 -14.71 7.97 4.57
C PRO A 125 -15.06 7.07 5.78
N PRO A 126 -15.27 5.74 5.62
CA PRO A 126 -15.68 4.90 6.74
C PRO A 126 -14.69 4.88 7.91
N SER A 127 -13.40 5.07 7.64
CA SER A 127 -12.35 5.09 8.67
C SER A 127 -11.80 6.48 8.95
N ASN A 128 -12.25 7.50 8.20
CA ASN A 128 -11.74 8.87 8.24
C ASN A 128 -10.22 8.96 8.04
N PHE A 129 -9.67 8.13 7.12
CA PHE A 129 -8.27 8.17 6.76
C PHE A 129 -8.04 8.78 5.38
N ASN A 130 -7.06 9.67 5.28
CA ASN A 130 -6.41 10.03 4.03
C ASN A 130 -5.15 9.16 3.88
N VAL A 131 -5.15 8.27 2.89
CA VAL A 131 -4.13 7.24 2.70
C VAL A 131 -3.20 7.64 1.56
N PHE A 132 -1.90 7.58 1.82
CA PHE A 132 -0.83 7.88 0.87
C PHE A 132 -0.15 6.58 0.46
N PRO A 133 -0.40 6.07 -0.77
CA PRO A 133 0.20 4.84 -1.24
C PRO A 133 1.59 5.11 -1.82
N PHE A 134 2.56 4.31 -1.41
CA PHE A 134 3.87 4.22 -2.03
C PHE A 134 3.99 2.95 -2.86
N VAL A 135 4.84 3.00 -3.88
CA VAL A 135 5.20 1.85 -4.70
C VAL A 135 6.66 1.54 -4.47
N GLY A 136 6.95 0.27 -4.22
CA GLY A 136 8.31 -0.18 -4.02
C GLY A 136 8.48 -1.64 -4.41
N TYR A 137 9.73 -2.07 -4.39
CA TYR A 137 10.08 -3.47 -4.66
C TYR A 137 11.24 -3.93 -3.79
N THR A 138 11.36 -5.25 -3.63
CA THR A 138 12.58 -5.92 -3.19
C THR A 138 13.12 -6.77 -4.33
N SER A 139 14.45 -6.80 -4.50
CA SER A 139 15.11 -7.52 -5.59
C SER A 139 15.30 -9.00 -5.32
N LYS A 140 14.95 -9.47 -4.12
CA LYS A 140 15.05 -10.87 -3.69
C LYS A 140 13.67 -11.38 -3.26
N THR A 141 13.44 -12.69 -3.39
CA THR A 141 12.28 -13.34 -2.78
C THR A 141 12.35 -13.15 -1.26
N PRO A 142 11.42 -12.42 -0.64
CA PRO A 142 11.48 -12.13 0.79
C PRO A 142 11.04 -13.34 1.63
N LYS A 143 11.61 -13.45 2.82
CA LYS A 143 11.10 -14.32 3.87
C LYS A 143 10.22 -13.49 4.79
N PHE A 144 8.92 -13.58 4.61
CA PHE A 144 7.97 -12.87 5.43
C PHE A 144 7.86 -13.47 6.84
N VAL A 145 7.74 -12.59 7.83
CA VAL A 145 7.49 -12.93 9.23
C VAL A 145 6.30 -12.09 9.72
N PRO A 146 5.05 -12.58 9.49
CA PRO A 146 3.86 -11.81 9.85
C PRO A 146 3.72 -11.68 11.38
N ASP A 147 3.33 -10.48 11.83
CA ASP A 147 2.88 -10.31 13.21
C ASP A 147 1.52 -10.97 13.38
N SER A 148 1.49 -12.06 14.15
CA SER A 148 0.26 -12.83 14.40
C SER A 148 -0.85 -12.05 15.10
N LYS A 149 -0.56 -10.89 15.71
CA LYS A 149 -1.57 -10.02 16.33
C LYS A 149 -2.35 -9.19 15.30
N GLU A 150 -1.73 -8.86 14.17
CA GLU A 150 -2.31 -7.97 13.16
C GLU A 150 -2.63 -8.67 11.84
N VAL A 151 -1.84 -9.67 11.46
CA VAL A 151 -1.88 -10.33 10.16
C VAL A 151 -2.24 -11.81 10.29
N SER A 152 -3.41 -12.18 9.77
CA SER A 152 -3.85 -13.57 9.71
C SER A 152 -3.11 -14.38 8.65
N LEU A 153 -2.85 -13.75 7.51
CA LEU A 153 -2.27 -14.42 6.34
C LEU A 153 -1.59 -13.41 5.42
N ILE A 154 -0.42 -13.78 4.91
CA ILE A 154 0.19 -13.07 3.79
C ILE A 154 -0.27 -13.74 2.50
N LEU A 155 -0.79 -12.93 1.60
CA LEU A 155 -1.24 -13.33 0.28
C LEU A 155 -0.26 -12.79 -0.75
N SER A 156 -0.02 -13.57 -1.78
CA SER A 156 0.80 -13.14 -2.91
C SER A 156 -0.01 -13.27 -4.20
N ARG A 157 -0.09 -12.17 -4.94
CA ARG A 157 -0.78 -12.15 -6.23
C ARG A 157 0.24 -12.13 -7.36
N VAL A 158 0.08 -12.98 -8.35
CA VAL A 158 0.84 -12.92 -9.61
C VAL A 158 0.44 -11.66 -10.35
N PHE A 159 1.43 -10.96 -10.89
CA PHE A 159 1.27 -9.69 -11.60
C PHE A 159 1.67 -9.82 -13.07
#